data_5c7e5185bcb7c543f9940be1218a738c
#
_entry.id   5c7e5185bcb7c543f9940be1218a738c
#
_cell.length_a   1.000
_cell.length_b   1.000
_cell.length_c   1.000
_cell.angle_alpha   90.00
_cell.angle_beta   90.00
_cell.angle_gamma   90.00
#
_symmetry.space_group_name_H-M   'P 1'
#
loop_
_entity.id
_entity.type
_entity.pdbx_description
1 polymer ?
#
loop_
_entity_poly.entity_id
_entity_poly.type
_entity_poly.pdbx_seq_one_letter_code
_entity_poly.pdbx_strand_id
1 'polypeptide(L)'
;MAIVLEHDEVVRTMTGGMASGHPTFEGSERLLPNGRPTGAFRDELRKIPDLANAMTCLISVVLPIVLVALAVSVDHWLGILLAIPVMGIVQNRMFILHHEGAHRLLFSNRKINDFIGLNVFGALSFGGGGHAYRRGHSNHHRDEFGPKEPDFLLYALFPVTGASFRRKLRRDFLGVSAYRQLKPRVVGVLNRRYALNSIRFYVGQITIFSMFFLSGQPALYLLLWVLPYMTFY
;
A
#
# COMPACT_ATOMS: atom_id res chain seq x y z
N MET A 1 -22.74 -26.07 -1.54
CA MET A 1 -23.07 -25.28 -0.35
C MET A 1 -21.76 -24.66 0.13
N ALA A 2 -21.61 -23.33 0.16
CA ALA A 2 -20.43 -22.70 0.72
C ALA A 2 -20.52 -22.80 2.24
N ILE A 3 -19.49 -23.36 2.88
CA ILE A 3 -19.37 -23.39 4.33
C ILE A 3 -19.08 -21.95 4.75
N VAL A 4 -20.02 -21.32 5.43
CA VAL A 4 -19.80 -20.02 6.07
C VAL A 4 -19.21 -20.32 7.44
N LEU A 5 -17.92 -20.05 7.61
CA LEU A 5 -17.25 -20.19 8.90
C LEU A 5 -17.60 -18.96 9.76
N GLU A 6 -17.87 -19.21 11.05
CA GLU A 6 -18.02 -18.14 12.02
C GLU A 6 -16.69 -17.40 12.21
N HIS A 7 -16.78 -16.09 12.49
CA HIS A 7 -15.60 -15.22 12.62
C HIS A 7 -14.57 -15.77 13.63
N ASP A 8 -15.01 -16.17 14.81
CA ASP A 8 -14.13 -16.69 15.87
C ASP A 8 -13.49 -18.04 15.51
N GLU A 9 -14.15 -18.84 14.68
CA GLU A 9 -13.59 -20.07 14.15
C GLU A 9 -12.47 -19.77 13.14
N VAL A 10 -12.67 -18.79 12.25
CA VAL A 10 -11.64 -18.35 11.32
C VAL A 10 -10.43 -17.80 12.07
N VAL A 11 -10.64 -16.95 13.08
CA VAL A 11 -9.55 -16.37 13.89
C VAL A 11 -8.77 -17.46 14.62
N ARG A 12 -9.44 -18.49 15.19
CA ARG A 12 -8.75 -19.62 15.82
C ARG A 12 -7.87 -20.39 14.83
N THR A 13 -8.31 -20.58 13.60
CA THR A 13 -7.48 -21.25 12.59
C THR A 13 -6.27 -20.42 12.17
N MET A 14 -6.37 -19.08 12.16
CA MET A 14 -5.29 -18.17 11.80
C MET A 14 -4.24 -18.06 12.88
N THR A 15 -4.65 -17.94 14.11
CA THR A 15 -3.73 -17.87 15.27
C THR A 15 -3.14 -19.23 15.63
N GLY A 16 -3.67 -20.30 15.02
CA GLY A 16 -3.07 -21.64 14.95
C GLY A 16 -2.91 -22.37 16.27
N GLY A 17 -3.58 -21.96 17.32
CA GLY A 17 -3.33 -22.51 18.64
C GLY A 17 -1.90 -22.32 19.13
N MET A 18 -1.13 -21.44 18.53
CA MET A 18 0.27 -21.20 18.86
C MET A 18 0.48 -20.75 20.30
N ALA A 19 -0.54 -20.18 20.93
CA ALA A 19 -0.43 -19.63 22.27
C ALA A 19 -0.29 -20.68 23.39
N SER A 20 -0.82 -21.90 23.21
CA SER A 20 -0.91 -22.88 24.30
C SER A 20 0.41 -23.61 24.64
N GLY A 21 1.42 -23.54 23.79
CA GLY A 21 2.70 -24.22 23.96
C GLY A 21 3.90 -23.31 24.20
N HIS A 22 3.71 -21.98 24.19
CA HIS A 22 4.81 -21.04 24.35
C HIS A 22 4.96 -20.57 25.81
N PRO A 23 6.20 -20.42 26.30
CA PRO A 23 6.42 -19.84 27.62
C PRO A 23 5.89 -18.39 27.66
N THR A 24 5.41 -17.98 28.83
CA THR A 24 4.98 -16.60 29.07
C THR A 24 6.18 -15.66 28.87
N PHE A 25 6.00 -14.63 28.08
CA PHE A 25 7.02 -13.60 27.91
C PHE A 25 7.13 -12.74 29.18
N GLU A 26 8.28 -12.79 29.83
CA GLU A 26 8.52 -12.07 31.09
C GLU A 26 8.95 -10.60 30.91
N GLY A 27 9.17 -10.20 29.67
CA GLY A 27 9.71 -8.89 29.33
C GLY A 27 11.21 -8.90 29.04
N SER A 28 11.76 -7.74 28.73
CA SER A 28 13.18 -7.51 28.48
C SER A 28 13.56 -6.07 28.86
N GLU A 29 14.81 -5.68 28.69
CA GLU A 29 15.24 -4.28 28.87
C GLU A 29 14.46 -3.30 27.99
N ARG A 30 13.94 -3.75 26.83
CA ARG A 30 13.23 -2.93 25.85
C ARG A 30 11.72 -3.11 25.85
N LEU A 31 11.23 -4.27 26.29
CA LEU A 31 9.81 -4.62 26.24
C LEU A 31 9.27 -4.98 27.61
N LEU A 32 8.08 -4.49 27.94
CA LEU A 32 7.31 -4.89 29.11
C LEU A 32 6.77 -6.33 28.94
N PRO A 33 6.36 -7.03 30.02
CA PRO A 33 5.78 -8.37 29.93
C PRO A 33 4.55 -8.49 28.99
N ASN A 34 3.83 -7.39 28.78
CA ASN A 34 2.70 -7.32 27.84
C ASN A 34 3.13 -7.04 26.38
N GLY A 35 4.43 -7.12 26.06
CA GLY A 35 4.99 -6.87 24.73
C GLY A 35 5.10 -5.39 24.32
N ARG A 36 4.65 -4.46 25.16
CA ARG A 36 4.76 -3.02 24.86
C ARG A 36 6.19 -2.52 25.11
N PRO A 37 6.69 -1.57 24.29
CA PRO A 37 8.00 -0.98 24.52
C PRO A 37 8.04 -0.22 25.86
N THR A 38 9.17 -0.32 26.56
CA THR A 38 9.46 0.52 27.73
C THR A 38 9.43 2.01 27.36
N GLY A 39 9.32 2.91 28.34
CA GLY A 39 9.24 4.35 28.06
C GLY A 39 10.40 4.86 27.22
N ALA A 40 11.63 4.51 27.60
CA ALA A 40 12.84 4.92 26.89
C ALA A 40 12.89 4.37 25.45
N PHE A 41 12.60 3.09 25.27
CA PHE A 41 12.59 2.46 23.94
C PHE A 41 11.46 3.00 23.06
N ARG A 42 10.29 3.25 23.62
CA ARG A 42 9.19 3.89 22.90
C ARG A 42 9.58 5.29 22.41
N ASP A 43 10.28 6.08 23.21
CA ASP A 43 10.69 7.43 22.84
C ASP A 43 11.80 7.39 21.77
N GLU A 44 12.66 6.37 21.79
CA GLU A 44 13.61 6.08 20.70
C GLU A 44 12.88 5.75 19.40
N LEU A 45 11.91 4.81 19.43
CA LEU A 45 11.14 4.39 18.27
C LEU A 45 10.28 5.50 17.65
N ARG A 46 9.94 6.53 18.42
CA ARG A 46 9.14 7.67 17.95
C ARG A 46 9.96 8.78 17.29
N LYS A 47 11.28 8.68 17.28
CA LYS A 47 12.12 9.65 16.56
C LYS A 47 11.97 9.47 15.06
N ILE A 48 11.50 10.52 14.40
CA ILE A 48 11.30 10.52 12.95
C ILE A 48 12.55 11.12 12.30
N PRO A 49 13.26 10.37 11.44
CA PRO A 49 14.47 10.83 10.76
C PRO A 49 14.09 11.66 9.52
N ASP A 50 13.66 12.91 9.70
CA ASP A 50 13.10 13.77 8.67
C ASP A 50 13.95 13.83 7.41
N LEU A 51 15.28 13.98 7.52
CA LEU A 51 16.17 14.08 6.37
C LEU A 51 16.25 12.76 5.59
N ALA A 52 16.39 11.62 6.27
CA ALA A 52 16.43 10.31 5.62
C ALA A 52 15.09 10.01 4.92
N ASN A 53 13.98 10.38 5.56
CA ASN A 53 12.65 10.22 4.97
C ASN A 53 12.43 11.17 3.79
N ALA A 54 12.94 12.41 3.82
CA ALA A 54 12.91 13.34 2.69
C ALA A 54 13.68 12.78 1.49
N MET A 55 14.88 12.22 1.72
CA MET A 55 15.66 11.56 0.67
C MET A 55 14.95 10.33 0.11
N THR A 56 14.31 9.53 0.96
CA THR A 56 13.51 8.37 0.54
C THR A 56 12.32 8.81 -0.32
N CYS A 57 11.62 9.88 0.06
CA CYS A 57 10.54 10.46 -0.73
C CYS A 57 11.05 10.95 -2.10
N LEU A 58 12.15 11.70 -2.13
CA LEU A 58 12.77 12.18 -3.37
C LEU A 58 13.15 11.03 -4.30
N ILE A 59 13.87 10.04 -3.80
CA ILE A 59 14.26 8.85 -4.57
C ILE A 59 13.00 8.15 -5.13
N SER A 60 11.94 8.04 -4.35
CA SER A 60 10.71 7.36 -4.79
C SER A 60 9.96 8.11 -5.89
N VAL A 61 10.15 9.42 -6.01
CA VAL A 61 9.61 10.22 -7.13
C VAL A 61 10.54 10.19 -8.34
N VAL A 62 11.85 10.21 -8.14
CA VAL A 62 12.84 10.21 -9.23
C VAL A 62 12.97 8.84 -9.89
N LEU A 63 12.94 7.77 -9.11
CA LEU A 63 13.18 6.40 -9.59
C LEU A 63 12.26 5.96 -10.74
N PRO A 64 10.93 6.17 -10.73
CA PRO A 64 10.09 5.82 -11.88
C PRO A 64 10.43 6.63 -13.13
N ILE A 65 10.85 7.88 -13.00
CA ILE A 65 11.27 8.73 -14.12
C ILE A 65 12.53 8.15 -14.75
N VAL A 66 13.52 7.81 -13.93
CA VAL A 66 14.77 7.18 -14.39
C VAL A 66 14.49 5.84 -15.05
N LEU A 67 13.61 5.02 -14.46
CA LEU A 67 13.25 3.72 -15.03
C LEU A 67 12.59 3.84 -16.41
N VAL A 68 11.68 4.80 -16.58
CA VAL A 68 11.06 5.08 -17.89
C VAL A 68 12.10 5.56 -18.88
N ALA A 69 12.96 6.51 -18.50
CA ALA A 69 14.03 7.02 -19.36
C ALA A 69 14.98 5.91 -19.81
N LEU A 70 15.39 5.02 -18.89
CA LEU A 70 16.21 3.87 -19.22
C LEU A 70 15.50 2.88 -20.15
N ALA A 71 14.24 2.56 -19.88
CA ALA A 71 13.47 1.64 -20.71
C ALA A 71 13.33 2.16 -22.17
N VAL A 72 13.16 3.48 -22.32
CA VAL A 72 13.09 4.13 -23.63
C VAL A 72 14.47 4.20 -24.31
N SER A 73 15.53 4.51 -23.56
CA SER A 73 16.89 4.66 -24.13
C SER A 73 17.48 3.35 -24.66
N VAL A 74 17.01 2.21 -24.18
CA VAL A 74 17.42 0.88 -24.69
C VAL A 74 16.93 0.66 -26.14
N ASP A 75 15.89 1.38 -26.56
CA ASP A 75 15.26 1.29 -27.89
C ASP A 75 14.96 -0.16 -28.33
N HIS A 76 14.56 -0.96 -27.35
CA HIS A 76 14.23 -2.37 -27.58
C HIS A 76 13.10 -2.81 -26.65
N TRP A 77 12.15 -3.59 -27.18
CA TRP A 77 10.98 -4.05 -26.42
C TRP A 77 11.32 -4.78 -25.10
N LEU A 78 12.47 -5.45 -25.03
CA LEU A 78 12.94 -6.10 -23.79
C LEU A 78 13.18 -5.09 -22.66
N GLY A 79 13.64 -3.88 -22.98
CA GLY A 79 13.80 -2.81 -21.97
C GLY A 79 12.46 -2.47 -21.31
N ILE A 80 11.42 -2.34 -22.11
CA ILE A 80 10.05 -2.10 -21.61
C ILE A 80 9.54 -3.30 -20.82
N LEU A 81 9.71 -4.52 -21.34
CA LEU A 81 9.26 -5.75 -20.68
C LEU A 81 9.90 -5.93 -19.30
N LEU A 82 11.20 -5.68 -19.17
CA LEU A 82 11.91 -5.78 -17.89
C LEU A 82 11.55 -4.64 -16.94
N ALA A 83 11.20 -3.46 -17.45
CA ALA A 83 10.80 -2.32 -16.64
C ALA A 83 9.43 -2.53 -15.97
N ILE A 84 8.53 -3.34 -16.54
CA ILE A 84 7.18 -3.57 -16.00
C ILE A 84 7.22 -4.10 -14.54
N PRO A 85 7.84 -5.24 -14.21
CA PRO A 85 7.88 -5.74 -12.84
C PRO A 85 8.66 -4.80 -11.89
N VAL A 86 9.72 -4.15 -12.36
CA VAL A 86 10.49 -3.19 -11.55
C VAL A 86 9.62 -1.98 -11.22
N MET A 87 8.82 -1.49 -12.16
CA MET A 87 7.88 -0.39 -11.91
C MET A 87 6.82 -0.78 -10.87
N GLY A 88 6.33 -2.03 -10.87
CA GLY A 88 5.42 -2.52 -9.83
C GLY A 88 6.03 -2.40 -8.42
N ILE A 89 7.32 -2.76 -8.28
CA ILE A 89 8.05 -2.58 -7.01
C ILE A 89 8.16 -1.10 -6.62
N VAL A 90 8.46 -0.24 -7.59
CA VAL A 90 8.56 1.22 -7.37
C VAL A 90 7.23 1.82 -6.94
N GLN A 91 6.12 1.39 -7.56
CA GLN A 91 4.79 1.84 -7.19
C GLN A 91 4.39 1.36 -5.79
N ASN A 92 4.71 0.12 -5.43
CA ASN A 92 4.49 -0.38 -4.07
C ASN A 92 5.26 0.44 -3.03
N ARG A 93 6.51 0.86 -3.34
CA ARG A 93 7.28 1.76 -2.48
C ARG A 93 6.55 3.10 -2.26
N MET A 94 5.93 3.68 -3.29
CA MET A 94 5.13 4.90 -3.15
C MET A 94 3.91 4.68 -2.23
N PHE A 95 3.27 3.51 -2.33
CA PHE A 95 2.15 3.17 -1.45
C PHE A 95 2.60 2.98 0.00
N ILE A 96 3.77 2.38 0.24
CA ILE A 96 4.36 2.28 1.59
C ILE A 96 4.57 3.69 2.16
N LEU A 97 5.09 4.66 1.40
CA LEU A 97 5.23 6.03 1.87
C LEU A 97 3.88 6.71 2.16
N HIS A 98 2.85 6.43 1.37
CA HIS A 98 1.49 6.84 1.67
C HIS A 98 0.98 6.25 3.00
N HIS A 99 1.23 4.97 3.22
CA HIS A 99 0.91 4.24 4.46
C HIS A 99 1.64 4.85 5.67
N GLU A 100 2.95 5.07 5.58
CA GLU A 100 3.73 5.73 6.64
C GLU A 100 3.24 7.16 6.92
N GLY A 101 2.82 7.87 5.88
CA GLY A 101 2.13 9.17 6.01
C GLY A 101 0.81 9.06 6.79
N ALA A 102 0.07 7.97 6.64
CA ALA A 102 -1.15 7.73 7.42
C ALA A 102 -0.85 7.52 8.91
N HIS A 103 0.27 6.88 9.25
CA HIS A 103 0.77 6.73 10.62
C HIS A 103 1.43 7.99 11.19
N ARG A 104 1.68 9.00 10.37
CA ARG A 104 2.45 10.20 10.73
C ARG A 104 3.90 9.91 11.07
N LEU A 105 4.51 8.98 10.34
CA LEU A 105 5.89 8.53 10.52
C LEU A 105 6.85 9.05 9.45
N LEU A 106 6.35 9.78 8.41
CA LEU A 106 7.22 10.34 7.38
C LEU A 106 7.95 11.60 7.85
N PHE A 107 7.26 12.51 8.54
CA PHE A 107 7.86 13.78 8.98
C PHE A 107 7.38 14.14 10.37
N SER A 108 8.29 14.70 11.18
CA SER A 108 7.99 15.23 12.51
C SER A 108 6.99 16.39 12.45
N ASN A 109 7.08 17.23 11.42
CA ASN A 109 6.09 18.25 11.13
C ASN A 109 4.82 17.62 10.51
N ARG A 110 3.73 17.65 11.27
CA ARG A 110 2.45 17.01 10.88
C ARG A 110 1.85 17.56 9.58
N LYS A 111 2.04 18.86 9.27
CA LYS A 111 1.52 19.47 8.03
C LYS A 111 2.30 18.95 6.82
N ILE A 112 3.63 18.88 6.93
CA ILE A 112 4.49 18.32 5.89
C ILE A 112 4.20 16.84 5.71
N ASN A 113 4.08 16.09 6.80
CA ASN A 113 3.71 14.66 6.77
C ASN A 113 2.39 14.44 6.03
N ASP A 114 1.35 15.20 6.36
CA ASP A 114 0.02 15.03 5.76
C ASP A 114 0.02 15.48 4.30
N PHE A 115 0.75 16.53 3.96
CA PHE A 115 0.86 16.99 2.58
C PHE A 115 1.61 15.96 1.71
N ILE A 116 2.81 15.56 2.10
CA ILE A 116 3.64 14.62 1.32
C ILE A 116 3.03 13.21 1.33
N GLY A 117 2.74 12.65 2.51
CA GLY A 117 2.28 11.29 2.65
C GLY A 117 0.86 11.08 2.13
N LEU A 118 -0.11 11.89 2.58
CA LEU A 118 -1.50 11.64 2.24
C LEU A 118 -1.93 12.25 0.90
N ASN A 119 -1.41 13.41 0.52
CA ASN A 119 -1.84 14.04 -0.73
C ASN A 119 -0.93 13.67 -1.90
N VAL A 120 0.40 13.88 -1.78
CA VAL A 120 1.32 13.58 -2.90
C VAL A 120 1.38 12.06 -3.14
N PHE A 121 1.90 11.27 -2.18
CA PHE A 121 2.01 9.83 -2.38
C PHE A 121 0.66 9.13 -2.49
N GLY A 122 -0.39 9.61 -1.80
CA GLY A 122 -1.74 9.11 -1.96
C GLY A 122 -2.30 9.30 -3.37
N ALA A 123 -1.98 10.40 -4.05
CA ALA A 123 -2.38 10.63 -5.43
C ALA A 123 -1.54 9.83 -6.43
N LEU A 124 -0.20 9.75 -6.22
CA LEU A 124 0.72 9.03 -7.10
C LEU A 124 0.54 7.51 -7.04
N SER A 125 0.27 6.94 -5.87
CA SER A 125 0.18 5.48 -5.65
C SER A 125 -1.17 4.85 -6.02
N PHE A 126 -1.97 5.42 -6.92
CA PHE A 126 -3.34 5.00 -7.19
C PHE A 126 -4.27 5.01 -5.95
N GLY A 127 -3.80 5.53 -4.81
CA GLY A 127 -4.49 5.44 -3.53
C GLY A 127 -5.71 6.35 -3.39
N GLY A 128 -5.71 7.51 -4.00
CA GLY A 128 -6.78 8.52 -3.85
C GLY A 128 -7.01 9.01 -2.40
N GLY A 129 -6.16 8.57 -1.52
CA GLY A 129 -6.27 8.40 -0.09
C GLY A 129 -6.65 9.58 0.78
N GLY A 130 -5.75 10.47 1.04
CA GLY A 130 -5.94 11.55 2.02
C GLY A 130 -6.39 11.05 3.41
N HIS A 131 -7.14 11.88 4.11
CA HIS A 131 -7.62 11.54 5.46
C HIS A 131 -8.62 10.37 5.50
N ALA A 132 -9.26 10.02 4.37
CA ALA A 132 -10.17 8.88 4.33
C ALA A 132 -9.40 7.55 4.47
N TYR A 133 -8.25 7.43 3.79
CA TYR A 133 -7.37 6.27 3.96
C TYR A 133 -6.89 6.15 5.41
N ARG A 134 -6.38 7.25 6.01
CA ARG A 134 -5.95 7.25 7.42
C ARG A 134 -7.06 6.74 8.36
N ARG A 135 -8.31 7.19 8.17
CA ARG A 135 -9.44 6.72 9.02
C ARG A 135 -9.72 5.24 8.84
N GLY A 136 -9.76 4.76 7.61
CA GLY A 136 -9.96 3.34 7.32
C GLY A 136 -8.85 2.48 7.93
N HIS A 137 -7.61 2.90 7.72
CA HIS A 137 -6.43 2.22 8.23
C HIS A 137 -6.33 2.25 9.76
N SER A 138 -6.74 3.34 10.41
CA SER A 138 -6.83 3.40 11.87
C SER A 138 -7.93 2.47 12.42
N ASN A 139 -8.99 2.21 11.67
CA ASN A 139 -10.01 1.23 12.05
C ASN A 139 -9.47 -0.21 11.95
N HIS A 140 -8.65 -0.50 10.92
CA HIS A 140 -7.92 -1.75 10.79
C HIS A 140 -7.10 -2.02 12.06
N HIS A 141 -6.19 -1.12 12.43
CA HIS A 141 -5.35 -1.29 13.63
C HIS A 141 -6.13 -1.34 14.95
N ARG A 142 -7.31 -0.73 15.02
CA ARG A 142 -8.12 -0.74 16.23
C ARG A 142 -8.88 -2.04 16.44
N ASP A 143 -9.33 -2.65 15.35
CA ASP A 143 -10.19 -3.84 15.38
C ASP A 143 -9.49 -5.07 14.76
N GLU A 144 -8.15 -5.08 14.76
CA GLU A 144 -7.34 -6.17 14.21
C GLU A 144 -7.80 -7.53 14.74
N PHE A 145 -8.07 -8.47 13.83
CA PHE A 145 -8.73 -9.75 14.09
C PHE A 145 -10.16 -9.66 14.67
N GLY A 146 -10.70 -8.47 14.79
CA GLY A 146 -12.07 -8.27 15.30
C GLY A 146 -13.14 -8.40 14.21
N PRO A 147 -14.43 -8.48 14.60
CA PRO A 147 -15.53 -8.67 13.66
C PRO A 147 -15.80 -7.45 12.76
N LYS A 148 -15.25 -6.28 13.08
CA LYS A 148 -15.36 -5.03 12.30
C LYS A 148 -14.09 -4.68 11.52
N GLU A 149 -13.13 -5.60 11.49
CA GLU A 149 -11.87 -5.45 10.77
C GLU A 149 -12.11 -5.26 9.28
N PRO A 150 -11.80 -4.08 8.68
CA PRO A 150 -12.08 -3.82 7.27
C PRO A 150 -11.27 -4.68 6.31
N ASP A 151 -10.06 -5.09 6.71
CA ASP A 151 -9.11 -5.82 5.88
C ASP A 151 -9.07 -7.32 6.19
N PHE A 152 -9.93 -7.80 7.12
CA PHE A 152 -9.96 -9.19 7.57
C PHE A 152 -9.97 -10.21 6.44
N LEU A 153 -10.75 -9.96 5.37
CA LEU A 153 -10.84 -10.88 4.23
C LEU A 153 -9.56 -10.97 3.39
N LEU A 154 -8.61 -10.05 3.55
CA LEU A 154 -7.33 -10.08 2.83
C LEU A 154 -6.42 -11.17 3.39
N TYR A 155 -6.43 -11.39 4.68
CA TYR A 155 -5.56 -12.32 5.39
C TYR A 155 -6.30 -13.47 6.09
N ALA A 156 -7.62 -13.44 6.11
CA ALA A 156 -8.43 -14.52 6.66
C ALA A 156 -8.06 -15.90 6.05
N LEU A 157 -8.12 -16.95 6.86
CA LEU A 157 -7.81 -18.34 6.49
C LEU A 157 -6.32 -18.60 6.19
N PHE A 158 -5.39 -17.72 6.56
CA PHE A 158 -3.97 -18.06 6.54
C PHE A 158 -3.62 -19.00 7.73
N PRO A 159 -2.73 -19.98 7.52
CA PRO A 159 -2.05 -20.32 6.27
C PRO A 159 -2.99 -20.94 5.24
N VAL A 160 -2.84 -20.52 3.97
CA VAL A 160 -3.67 -21.02 2.87
C VAL A 160 -3.10 -22.28 2.23
N THR A 161 -3.96 -23.11 1.66
CA THR A 161 -3.52 -24.27 0.85
C THR A 161 -2.81 -23.79 -0.42
N GLY A 162 -1.92 -24.62 -0.99
CA GLY A 162 -1.23 -24.31 -2.26
C GLY A 162 -2.20 -24.00 -3.42
N ALA A 163 -3.37 -24.66 -3.46
CA ALA A 163 -4.42 -24.37 -4.44
C ALA A 163 -5.03 -22.99 -4.25
N SER A 164 -5.30 -22.58 -3.00
CA SER A 164 -5.80 -21.24 -2.67
C SER A 164 -4.78 -20.15 -2.98
N PHE A 165 -3.50 -20.41 -2.68
CA PHE A 165 -2.41 -19.49 -2.99
C PHE A 165 -2.28 -19.27 -4.50
N ARG A 166 -2.23 -20.33 -5.31
CA ARG A 166 -2.20 -20.20 -6.79
C ARG A 166 -3.41 -19.46 -7.34
N ARG A 167 -4.60 -19.66 -6.77
CA ARG A 167 -5.81 -18.92 -7.16
C ARG A 167 -5.67 -17.41 -6.84
N LYS A 168 -5.12 -17.07 -5.66
CA LYS A 168 -4.86 -15.67 -5.27
C LYS A 168 -3.85 -15.04 -6.23
N LEU A 169 -2.70 -15.65 -6.48
CA LEU A 169 -1.70 -15.15 -7.42
C LEU A 169 -2.27 -14.94 -8.82
N ARG A 170 -3.03 -15.93 -9.35
CA ARG A 170 -3.66 -15.77 -10.68
C ARG A 170 -4.64 -14.61 -10.71
N ARG A 171 -5.44 -14.41 -9.68
CA ARG A 171 -6.38 -13.30 -9.58
C ARG A 171 -5.65 -11.95 -9.59
N ASP A 172 -4.55 -11.85 -8.87
CA ASP A 172 -3.76 -10.63 -8.77
C ASP A 172 -3.03 -10.36 -10.10
N PHE A 173 -2.37 -11.36 -10.66
CA PHE A 173 -1.72 -11.25 -11.97
C PHE A 173 -2.68 -10.89 -13.11
N LEU A 174 -3.93 -11.36 -13.08
CA LEU A 174 -4.97 -11.01 -14.06
C LEU A 174 -5.64 -9.65 -13.78
N GLY A 175 -5.14 -8.86 -12.83
CA GLY A 175 -5.63 -7.53 -12.52
C GLY A 175 -6.99 -7.47 -11.81
N VAL A 176 -7.55 -8.61 -11.40
CA VAL A 176 -8.88 -8.64 -10.76
C VAL A 176 -8.88 -7.90 -9.44
N SER A 177 -7.82 -8.04 -8.64
CA SER A 177 -7.68 -7.33 -7.35
C SER A 177 -7.51 -5.82 -7.58
N ALA A 178 -6.63 -5.43 -8.50
CA ALA A 178 -6.42 -4.03 -8.84
C ALA A 178 -7.70 -3.37 -9.39
N TYR A 179 -8.42 -4.04 -10.29
CA TYR A 179 -9.72 -3.57 -10.78
C TYR A 179 -10.71 -3.29 -9.65
N ARG A 180 -10.82 -4.23 -8.69
CA ARG A 180 -11.72 -4.06 -7.53
C ARG A 180 -11.34 -2.86 -6.67
N GLN A 181 -10.05 -2.55 -6.55
CA GLN A 181 -9.56 -1.38 -5.83
C GLN A 181 -9.71 -0.08 -6.62
N LEU A 182 -9.50 -0.11 -7.94
CA LEU A 182 -9.63 1.08 -8.80
C LEU A 182 -11.08 1.50 -9.02
N LYS A 183 -11.99 0.54 -9.22
CA LYS A 183 -13.38 0.82 -9.54
C LYS A 183 -14.02 1.86 -8.59
N PRO A 184 -13.94 1.74 -7.25
CA PRO A 184 -14.51 2.75 -6.34
C PRO A 184 -13.85 4.13 -6.47
N ARG A 185 -12.58 4.19 -6.84
CA ARG A 185 -11.83 5.45 -7.03
C ARG A 185 -12.23 6.14 -8.33
N VAL A 186 -12.44 5.38 -9.38
CA VAL A 186 -12.91 5.89 -10.68
C VAL A 186 -14.36 6.38 -10.57
N VAL A 187 -15.28 5.53 -10.11
CA VAL A 187 -16.72 5.88 -10.08
C VAL A 187 -17.09 6.76 -8.91
N GLY A 188 -16.24 6.86 -7.91
CA GLY A 188 -16.50 7.62 -6.68
C GLY A 188 -16.68 9.13 -6.90
N VAL A 189 -16.23 9.67 -8.04
CA VAL A 189 -16.48 11.06 -8.42
C VAL A 189 -17.97 11.38 -8.53
N LEU A 190 -18.78 10.39 -8.85
CA LEU A 190 -20.24 10.50 -8.98
C LEU A 190 -20.94 10.52 -7.61
N ASN A 191 -20.23 10.24 -6.53
CA ASN A 191 -20.76 10.20 -5.18
C ASN A 191 -20.15 11.31 -4.33
N ARG A 192 -20.96 12.28 -3.88
CA ARG A 192 -20.52 13.43 -3.08
C ARG A 192 -19.61 13.06 -1.90
N ARG A 193 -19.86 11.91 -1.25
CA ARG A 193 -19.07 11.42 -0.11
C ARG A 193 -17.64 11.05 -0.49
N TYR A 194 -17.43 10.55 -1.71
CA TYR A 194 -16.14 10.03 -2.18
C TYR A 194 -15.49 10.90 -3.25
N ALA A 195 -16.21 11.91 -3.76
CA ALA A 195 -15.79 12.75 -4.89
C ALA A 195 -14.39 13.34 -4.69
N LEU A 196 -14.09 13.91 -3.52
CA LEU A 196 -12.79 14.51 -3.24
C LEU A 196 -11.63 13.51 -3.34
N ASN A 197 -11.83 12.26 -2.90
CA ASN A 197 -10.80 11.22 -3.02
C ASN A 197 -10.61 10.81 -4.48
N SER A 198 -11.69 10.72 -5.25
CA SER A 198 -11.64 10.43 -6.69
C SER A 198 -10.99 11.58 -7.47
N ILE A 199 -11.28 12.83 -7.14
CA ILE A 199 -10.61 13.99 -7.76
C ILE A 199 -9.10 13.95 -7.50
N ARG A 200 -8.66 13.67 -6.28
CA ARG A 200 -7.23 13.52 -5.97
C ARG A 200 -6.58 12.40 -6.77
N PHE A 201 -7.27 11.27 -6.90
CA PHE A 201 -6.82 10.17 -7.75
C PHE A 201 -6.67 10.63 -9.21
N TYR A 202 -7.69 11.29 -9.79
CA TYR A 202 -7.61 11.79 -11.16
C TYR A 202 -6.51 12.83 -11.35
N VAL A 203 -6.35 13.77 -10.42
CA VAL A 203 -5.25 14.77 -10.48
C VAL A 203 -3.90 14.06 -10.52
N GLY A 204 -3.66 13.07 -9.66
CA GLY A 204 -2.43 12.29 -9.67
C GLY A 204 -2.20 11.56 -11.00
N GLN A 205 -3.22 10.86 -11.51
CA GLN A 205 -3.09 10.09 -12.75
C GLN A 205 -2.96 11.00 -14.00
N ILE A 206 -3.66 12.13 -14.04
CA ILE A 206 -3.52 13.12 -15.10
C ILE A 206 -2.11 13.74 -15.07
N THR A 207 -1.58 14.07 -13.90
CA THR A 207 -0.22 14.59 -13.76
C THR A 207 0.80 13.61 -14.35
N ILE A 208 0.70 12.32 -13.98
CA ILE A 208 1.61 11.30 -14.48
C ILE A 208 1.42 11.08 -15.99
N PHE A 209 0.18 10.95 -16.46
CA PHE A 209 -0.11 10.81 -17.89
C PHE A 209 0.44 11.99 -18.70
N SER A 210 0.31 13.23 -18.19
CA SER A 210 0.84 14.42 -18.85
C SER A 210 2.35 14.35 -19.04
N MET A 211 3.11 13.75 -18.11
CA MET A 211 4.56 13.56 -18.26
C MET A 211 4.87 12.62 -19.44
N PHE A 212 4.15 11.50 -19.57
CA PHE A 212 4.30 10.59 -20.72
C PHE A 212 3.84 11.26 -22.03
N PHE A 213 2.78 12.03 -22.01
CA PHE A 213 2.26 12.74 -23.17
C PHE A 213 3.27 13.78 -23.67
N LEU A 214 3.81 14.62 -22.79
CA LEU A 214 4.78 15.64 -23.11
C LEU A 214 6.14 15.06 -23.55
N SER A 215 6.49 13.85 -23.12
CA SER A 215 7.67 13.13 -23.62
C SER A 215 7.47 12.48 -24.99
N GLY A 216 6.30 12.62 -25.61
CA GLY A 216 5.98 11.99 -26.90
C GLY A 216 5.68 10.49 -26.83
N GLN A 217 5.53 9.93 -25.61
CA GLN A 217 5.37 8.49 -25.38
C GLN A 217 4.08 8.14 -24.60
N PRO A 218 2.88 8.61 -25.01
CA PRO A 218 1.66 8.42 -24.22
C PRO A 218 1.26 6.96 -24.01
N ALA A 219 1.59 6.07 -24.95
CA ALA A 219 1.30 4.63 -24.83
C ALA A 219 2.08 3.97 -23.69
N LEU A 220 3.26 4.48 -23.32
CA LEU A 220 4.06 3.96 -22.22
C LEU A 220 3.40 4.20 -20.85
N TYR A 221 2.48 5.15 -20.74
CA TYR A 221 1.66 5.28 -19.53
C TYR A 221 0.88 4.00 -19.23
N LEU A 222 0.29 3.37 -20.26
CA LEU A 222 -0.44 2.12 -20.07
C LEU A 222 0.52 0.95 -19.75
N LEU A 223 1.66 0.88 -20.42
CA LEU A 223 2.62 -0.22 -20.28
C LEU A 223 3.47 -0.13 -19.01
N LEU A 224 3.97 1.07 -18.69
CA LEU A 224 4.92 1.26 -17.58
C LEU A 224 4.30 1.88 -16.33
N TRP A 225 3.03 2.29 -16.36
CA TRP A 225 2.37 2.82 -15.18
C TRP A 225 1.11 2.04 -14.79
N VAL A 226 0.17 1.83 -15.71
CA VAL A 226 -1.09 1.14 -15.42
C VAL A 226 -0.90 -0.36 -15.30
N LEU A 227 -0.22 -0.98 -16.26
CA LEU A 227 -0.02 -2.44 -16.29
C LEU A 227 0.75 -2.96 -15.05
N PRO A 228 1.86 -2.35 -14.61
CA PRO A 228 2.53 -2.79 -13.37
C PRO A 228 1.63 -2.73 -12.16
N TYR A 229 0.83 -1.67 -12.01
CA TYR A 229 -0.16 -1.59 -10.94
C TYR A 229 -1.21 -2.71 -11.03
N MET A 230 -1.66 -3.03 -12.24
CA MET A 230 -2.69 -4.06 -12.42
C MET A 230 -2.20 -5.47 -12.10
N THR A 231 -0.90 -5.74 -12.22
CA THR A 231 -0.36 -7.11 -12.20
C THR A 231 0.64 -7.39 -11.09
N PHE A 232 1.43 -6.42 -10.65
CA PHE A 232 2.58 -6.60 -9.75
C PHE A 232 2.51 -5.77 -8.44
N TYR A 233 1.52 -4.89 -8.36
CA TYR A 233 1.33 -4.03 -7.17
C TYR A 233 0.64 -4.76 -6.01
#